data_bfb2337c7f93f1749e3b245c93126ac7
#
_entry.id   bfb2337c7f93f1749e3b245c93126ac7
#
_cell.length_a   1.000
_cell.length_b   1.000
_cell.length_c   1.000
_cell.angle_alpha   90.00
_cell.angle_beta   90.00
_cell.angle_gamma   90.00
#
_symmetry.space_group_name_H-M   'P 1'
#
loop_
_entity.id
_entity.type
_entity.pdbx_description
1 polymer ?
#
loop_
_entity_poly.entity_id
_entity_poly.type
_entity_poly.pdbx_seq_one_letter_code
_entity_poly.pdbx_strand_id
1 'polypeptide(L)'
;ETVTQQGAKNVLLTTESSLNRKVKEAILANRLEATLSKQQILELYLNEIFLGYRSFGIASAAYNYFGKSLAQLTPDEAAFLASLPKGPNNYHPKRHPGAAKGRRDWVLGEMEQSGWLTPAELVAARAKPLVTRDAPQRSDYKDADFFVEEARRQAAANPQFGEQLRAGGFYMRTTLDPTLQTAARRALMQGLENYDRRHGWRGGWGATEFEPGWQAEALRGRIPPERRSWEAAAIESVSGDTVRIRTAKTDKTGTLLAADAAWANANRQLRRGELIFVEPRGGQYALKQVPRVNGALVAIEPQSGRVLAMVGGYSYALSSFNRATQAKRQPGSAFKPFVYATALEGDFTPASIVLDAPISFAGGPNGQRWTPENYSRQYYGPQTLRRGLELSRNVMTVRLAQAVGMKRIVDQSARMGLPGLTPNLSVLSLIHI
;
A
#
# COMPACT_ATOMS: atom_id res chain seq x y z
N GLU A 1 -3.52 41.20 -11.14
CA GLU A 1 -3.03 40.03 -11.87
C GLU A 1 -4.23 39.18 -12.32
N THR A 2 -4.27 38.80 -13.59
CA THR A 2 -5.31 37.91 -14.12
C THR A 2 -5.02 36.46 -13.66
N VAL A 3 -6.04 35.58 -13.74
CA VAL A 3 -5.88 34.14 -13.46
C VAL A 3 -4.79 33.53 -14.36
N THR A 4 -4.73 33.95 -15.62
CA THR A 4 -3.69 33.52 -16.58
C THR A 4 -2.29 33.93 -16.17
N GLN A 5 -2.10 35.17 -15.69
CA GLN A 5 -0.82 35.65 -15.19
C GLN A 5 -0.39 34.91 -13.92
N GLN A 6 -1.31 34.65 -13.01
CA GLN A 6 -1.02 33.87 -11.81
C GLN A 6 -0.69 32.41 -12.15
N GLY A 7 -1.40 31.82 -13.11
CA GLY A 7 -1.08 30.49 -13.64
C GLY A 7 0.30 30.41 -14.27
N ALA A 8 0.64 31.36 -15.14
CA ALA A 8 1.96 31.45 -15.75
C ALA A 8 3.09 31.60 -14.70
N LYS A 9 2.86 32.40 -13.67
CA LYS A 9 3.79 32.59 -12.54
C LYS A 9 4.01 31.29 -11.76
N ASN A 10 2.96 30.57 -11.43
CA ASN A 10 3.03 29.40 -10.57
C ASN A 10 3.61 28.17 -11.29
N VAL A 11 3.35 28.03 -12.59
CA VAL A 11 3.74 26.85 -13.39
C VAL A 11 5.11 27.00 -14.04
N LEU A 12 5.49 28.21 -14.48
CA LEU A 12 6.60 28.41 -15.42
C LEU A 12 7.75 29.30 -14.91
N LEU A 13 7.59 29.97 -13.76
CA LEU A 13 8.57 30.95 -13.30
C LEU A 13 9.05 30.72 -11.86
N THR A 14 10.26 31.17 -11.58
CA THR A 14 10.88 31.13 -10.25
C THR A 14 10.35 32.23 -9.32
N THR A 15 10.56 32.08 -8.01
CA THR A 15 10.03 32.95 -6.94
C THR A 15 10.69 34.34 -6.84
N GLU A 16 11.64 34.67 -7.69
CA GLU A 16 12.33 35.98 -7.67
C GLU A 16 11.42 37.15 -8.07
N SER A 17 11.42 38.22 -7.30
CA SER A 17 10.65 39.45 -7.58
C SER A 17 11.50 40.42 -8.42
N SER A 18 11.38 40.37 -9.75
CA SER A 18 12.07 41.31 -10.65
C SER A 18 11.13 41.84 -11.75
N LEU A 19 11.46 43.00 -12.30
CA LEU A 19 10.75 43.60 -13.44
C LEU A 19 10.77 42.67 -14.66
N ASN A 20 11.92 42.02 -14.90
CA ASN A 20 12.07 41.00 -15.94
C ASN A 20 11.10 39.83 -15.79
N ARG A 21 10.82 39.40 -14.57
CA ARG A 21 9.83 38.36 -14.32
C ARG A 21 8.42 38.83 -14.71
N LYS A 22 8.03 40.07 -14.38
CA LYS A 22 6.71 40.64 -14.76
C LYS A 22 6.52 40.70 -16.29
N VAL A 23 7.56 41.01 -17.03
CA VAL A 23 7.52 40.99 -18.50
C VAL A 23 7.35 39.55 -19.01
N LYS A 24 8.10 38.61 -18.45
CA LYS A 24 7.95 37.19 -18.79
C LYS A 24 6.58 36.66 -18.46
N GLU A 25 6.01 37.01 -17.32
CA GLU A 25 4.62 36.65 -16.92
C GLU A 25 3.61 37.13 -17.97
N ALA A 26 3.72 38.38 -18.42
CA ALA A 26 2.83 38.95 -19.41
C ALA A 26 2.92 38.26 -20.77
N ILE A 27 4.17 37.98 -21.25
CA ILE A 27 4.42 37.29 -22.51
C ILE A 27 3.88 35.87 -22.44
N LEU A 28 4.14 35.14 -21.34
CA LEU A 28 3.65 33.76 -21.15
C LEU A 28 2.14 33.69 -21.03
N ALA A 29 1.52 34.64 -20.30
CA ALA A 29 0.07 34.72 -20.20
C ALA A 29 -0.58 34.91 -21.58
N ASN A 30 -0.02 35.79 -22.40
CA ASN A 30 -0.52 36.01 -23.77
C ASN A 30 -0.37 34.76 -24.66
N ARG A 31 0.73 34.04 -24.53
CA ARG A 31 0.94 32.74 -25.23
C ARG A 31 -0.04 31.67 -24.76
N LEU A 32 -0.29 31.58 -23.45
CA LEU A 32 -1.28 30.65 -22.90
C LEU A 32 -2.68 30.97 -23.44
N GLU A 33 -3.08 32.23 -23.47
CA GLU A 33 -4.38 32.65 -23.99
C GLU A 33 -4.53 32.46 -25.51
N ALA A 34 -3.42 32.46 -26.25
CA ALA A 34 -3.42 32.15 -27.67
C ALA A 34 -3.49 30.64 -27.96
N THR A 35 -3.11 29.77 -27.01
CA THR A 35 -2.96 28.33 -27.22
C THR A 35 -4.05 27.52 -26.52
N LEU A 36 -4.52 27.99 -25.37
CA LEU A 36 -5.49 27.30 -24.51
C LEU A 36 -6.83 28.05 -24.43
N SER A 37 -7.91 27.31 -24.32
CA SER A 37 -9.23 27.90 -24.02
C SER A 37 -9.27 28.46 -22.58
N LYS A 38 -10.19 29.38 -22.32
CA LYS A 38 -10.43 29.94 -20.97
C LYS A 38 -10.68 28.84 -19.93
N GLN A 39 -11.37 27.79 -20.31
CA GLN A 39 -11.66 26.63 -19.45
C GLN A 39 -10.38 25.86 -19.12
N GLN A 40 -9.52 25.60 -20.10
CA GLN A 40 -8.26 24.90 -19.89
C GLN A 40 -7.29 25.73 -19.01
N ILE A 41 -7.27 27.07 -19.18
CA ILE A 41 -6.48 27.97 -18.33
C ILE A 41 -6.98 27.92 -16.89
N LEU A 42 -8.30 27.95 -16.68
CA LEU A 42 -8.91 27.87 -15.35
C LEU A 42 -8.62 26.51 -14.70
N GLU A 43 -8.73 25.43 -15.44
CA GLU A 43 -8.43 24.09 -14.98
C GLU A 43 -6.96 23.97 -14.55
N LEU A 44 -6.02 24.44 -15.38
CA LEU A 44 -4.60 24.48 -15.05
C LEU A 44 -4.34 25.29 -13.78
N TYR A 45 -4.94 26.48 -13.68
CA TYR A 45 -4.82 27.31 -12.50
C TYR A 45 -5.33 26.65 -11.24
N LEU A 46 -6.53 26.07 -11.28
CA LEU A 46 -7.16 25.40 -10.14
C LEU A 46 -6.41 24.11 -9.72
N ASN A 47 -5.70 23.47 -10.62
CA ASN A 47 -4.90 22.29 -10.30
C ASN A 47 -3.56 22.63 -9.65
N GLU A 48 -2.99 23.81 -9.92
CA GLU A 48 -1.63 24.16 -9.51
C GLU A 48 -1.55 25.13 -8.33
N ILE A 49 -2.63 25.89 -8.08
CA ILE A 49 -2.57 26.96 -7.08
C ILE A 49 -2.39 26.43 -5.66
N PHE A 50 -1.47 27.07 -4.92
CA PHE A 50 -1.32 26.81 -3.49
C PHE A 50 -2.44 27.45 -2.68
N LEU A 51 -3.17 26.62 -1.94
CA LEU A 51 -4.36 27.01 -1.16
C LEU A 51 -4.15 26.89 0.37
N GLY A 52 -2.90 26.80 0.80
CA GLY A 52 -2.60 26.58 2.21
C GLY A 52 -2.81 25.14 2.63
N TYR A 53 -2.57 24.84 3.92
CA TYR A 53 -2.81 23.51 4.51
C TYR A 53 -2.13 22.37 3.74
N ARG A 54 -0.95 22.66 3.16
CA ARG A 54 -0.20 21.77 2.24
C ARG A 54 -0.99 21.34 1.00
N SER A 55 -1.96 22.13 0.58
CA SER A 55 -2.82 21.83 -0.56
C SER A 55 -2.33 22.59 -1.80
N PHE A 56 -1.88 21.88 -2.78
CA PHE A 56 -1.70 22.35 -4.14
C PHE A 56 -2.87 21.82 -4.96
N GLY A 57 -3.60 22.73 -5.62
CA GLY A 57 -4.81 22.44 -6.36
C GLY A 57 -6.08 22.34 -5.49
N ILE A 58 -7.22 22.65 -6.15
CA ILE A 58 -8.53 22.75 -5.50
C ILE A 58 -9.05 21.42 -4.98
N ALA A 59 -8.76 20.31 -5.69
CA ALA A 59 -9.19 18.99 -5.27
C ALA A 59 -8.47 18.53 -3.98
N SER A 60 -7.16 18.81 -3.89
CA SER A 60 -6.37 18.55 -2.69
C SER A 60 -6.87 19.42 -1.51
N ALA A 61 -7.21 20.70 -1.78
CA ALA A 61 -7.75 21.60 -0.77
C ALA A 61 -9.13 21.15 -0.27
N ALA A 62 -10.04 20.75 -1.15
CA ALA A 62 -11.35 20.22 -0.79
C ALA A 62 -11.24 19.02 0.17
N TYR A 63 -10.32 18.13 -0.13
CA TYR A 63 -10.07 16.97 0.72
C TYR A 63 -9.42 17.36 2.06
N ASN A 64 -8.37 18.18 2.03
CA ASN A 64 -7.63 18.53 3.23
C ASN A 64 -8.44 19.40 4.21
N TYR A 65 -9.22 20.35 3.69
CA TYR A 65 -10.04 21.22 4.53
C TYR A 65 -11.36 20.57 4.97
N PHE A 66 -12.03 19.82 4.08
CA PHE A 66 -13.39 19.33 4.31
C PHE A 66 -13.55 17.82 4.24
N GLY A 67 -12.56 17.09 3.70
CA GLY A 67 -12.66 15.65 3.48
C GLY A 67 -13.65 15.25 2.39
N LYS A 68 -13.88 16.14 1.43
CA LYS A 68 -14.89 15.99 0.37
C LYS A 68 -14.25 16.01 -1.01
N SER A 69 -14.90 15.36 -1.98
CA SER A 69 -14.63 15.60 -3.39
C SER A 69 -15.20 16.94 -3.83
N LEU A 70 -14.76 17.46 -4.98
CA LEU A 70 -15.27 18.74 -5.50
C LEU A 70 -16.80 18.75 -5.67
N ALA A 71 -17.38 17.65 -6.14
CA ALA A 71 -18.82 17.49 -6.33
C ALA A 71 -19.64 17.49 -5.02
N GLN A 72 -18.98 17.28 -3.87
CA GLN A 72 -19.62 17.23 -2.56
C GLN A 72 -19.52 18.55 -1.79
N LEU A 73 -18.79 19.53 -2.36
CA LEU A 73 -18.65 20.83 -1.73
C LEU A 73 -19.99 21.57 -1.69
N THR A 74 -20.30 22.17 -0.55
CA THR A 74 -21.40 23.11 -0.42
C THR A 74 -20.97 24.51 -0.87
N PRO A 75 -21.90 25.42 -1.24
CA PRO A 75 -21.54 26.76 -1.70
C PRO A 75 -20.64 27.54 -0.73
N ASP A 76 -20.86 27.41 0.57
CA ASP A 76 -20.03 28.04 1.60
C ASP A 76 -18.61 27.48 1.67
N GLU A 77 -18.45 26.17 1.45
CA GLU A 77 -17.15 25.51 1.38
C GLU A 77 -16.40 25.89 0.10
N ALA A 78 -17.09 25.90 -1.05
CA ALA A 78 -16.53 26.34 -2.32
C ALA A 78 -16.08 27.81 -2.26
N ALA A 79 -16.90 28.70 -1.69
CA ALA A 79 -16.55 30.09 -1.46
C ALA A 79 -15.34 30.27 -0.54
N PHE A 80 -15.21 29.43 0.48
CA PHE A 80 -14.01 29.45 1.33
C PHE A 80 -12.76 29.07 0.52
N LEU A 81 -12.78 27.99 -0.24
CA LEU A 81 -11.64 27.60 -1.07
C LEU A 81 -11.30 28.67 -2.11
N ALA A 82 -12.27 29.28 -2.75
CA ALA A 82 -12.09 30.40 -3.68
C ALA A 82 -11.52 31.68 -3.01
N SER A 83 -11.63 31.80 -1.70
CA SER A 83 -11.07 32.92 -0.95
C SER A 83 -9.57 32.82 -0.70
N LEU A 84 -8.99 31.60 -0.74
CA LEU A 84 -7.62 31.29 -0.33
C LEU A 84 -6.54 31.80 -1.29
N PRO A 85 -6.74 31.87 -2.63
CA PRO A 85 -5.72 32.38 -3.56
C PRO A 85 -5.17 33.77 -3.21
N LYS A 86 -5.95 34.60 -2.57
CA LYS A 86 -5.52 35.94 -2.14
C LYS A 86 -4.43 35.92 -1.09
N GLY A 87 -4.39 34.88 -0.24
CA GLY A 87 -3.39 34.74 0.81
C GLY A 87 -3.73 33.60 1.75
N PRO A 88 -3.36 32.36 1.43
CA PRO A 88 -3.76 31.18 2.19
C PRO A 88 -3.38 31.23 3.68
N ASN A 89 -2.24 31.84 3.99
CA ASN A 89 -1.77 31.97 5.37
C ASN A 89 -2.56 33.02 6.17
N ASN A 90 -3.06 34.08 5.51
CA ASN A 90 -3.82 35.15 6.14
C ASN A 90 -5.26 34.74 6.46
N TYR A 91 -5.79 33.77 5.69
CA TYR A 91 -7.14 33.24 5.84
C TYR A 91 -7.15 31.81 6.38
N HIS A 92 -6.13 31.45 7.15
CA HIS A 92 -6.04 30.10 7.74
C HIS A 92 -7.16 29.91 8.77
N PRO A 93 -8.06 28.92 8.60
CA PRO A 93 -9.31 28.84 9.37
C PRO A 93 -9.11 28.60 10.86
N LYS A 94 -8.00 27.97 11.25
CA LYS A 94 -7.67 27.71 12.67
C LYS A 94 -6.83 28.83 13.31
N ARG A 95 -6.00 29.54 12.54
CA ARG A 95 -5.15 30.62 13.06
C ARG A 95 -5.87 31.96 13.04
N HIS A 96 -6.69 32.19 12.01
CA HIS A 96 -7.39 33.45 11.76
C HIS A 96 -8.85 33.20 11.41
N PRO A 97 -9.65 32.54 12.31
CA PRO A 97 -11.01 32.11 12.00
C PRO A 97 -11.96 33.26 11.59
N GLY A 98 -11.84 34.42 12.22
CA GLY A 98 -12.64 35.60 11.89
C GLY A 98 -12.33 36.14 10.49
N ALA A 99 -11.04 36.28 10.13
CA ALA A 99 -10.61 36.70 8.81
C ALA A 99 -11.01 35.68 7.72
N ALA A 100 -10.86 34.39 8.00
CA ALA A 100 -11.26 33.33 7.11
C ALA A 100 -12.78 33.35 6.82
N LYS A 101 -13.59 33.44 7.87
CA LYS A 101 -15.05 33.54 7.73
C LYS A 101 -15.45 34.83 6.98
N GLY A 102 -14.90 35.97 7.36
CA GLY A 102 -15.21 37.25 6.71
C GLY A 102 -14.86 37.23 5.21
N ARG A 103 -13.74 36.64 4.83
CA ARG A 103 -13.34 36.53 3.42
C ARG A 103 -14.25 35.57 2.65
N ARG A 104 -14.62 34.41 3.24
CA ARG A 104 -15.63 33.51 2.70
C ARG A 104 -16.95 34.22 2.44
N ASP A 105 -17.44 34.96 3.45
CA ASP A 105 -18.73 35.64 3.38
C ASP A 105 -18.72 36.75 2.33
N TRP A 106 -17.58 37.40 2.11
CA TRP A 106 -17.39 38.34 1.01
C TRP A 106 -17.49 37.63 -0.35
N VAL A 107 -16.81 36.49 -0.54
CA VAL A 107 -16.90 35.69 -1.79
C VAL A 107 -18.33 35.22 -2.05
N LEU A 108 -19.06 34.80 -1.01
CA LEU A 108 -20.49 34.45 -1.14
C LEU A 108 -21.33 35.64 -1.66
N GLY A 109 -21.03 36.87 -1.23
CA GLY A 109 -21.66 38.06 -1.77
C GLY A 109 -21.36 38.28 -3.26
N GLU A 110 -20.12 38.09 -3.69
CA GLU A 110 -19.75 38.18 -5.11
C GLU A 110 -20.42 37.09 -5.95
N MET A 111 -20.62 35.91 -5.38
CA MET A 111 -21.33 34.80 -6.07
C MET A 111 -22.81 35.15 -6.28
N GLU A 112 -23.45 35.80 -5.30
CA GLU A 112 -24.84 36.22 -5.43
C GLU A 112 -24.98 37.38 -6.45
N GLN A 113 -24.12 38.39 -6.38
CA GLN A 113 -24.12 39.50 -7.35
C GLN A 113 -23.86 39.00 -8.78
N SER A 114 -23.11 37.92 -8.96
CA SER A 114 -22.82 37.26 -10.24
C SER A 114 -23.92 36.30 -10.68
N GLY A 115 -25.02 36.16 -9.90
CA GLY A 115 -26.13 35.27 -10.23
C GLY A 115 -25.87 33.78 -9.98
N TRP A 116 -24.80 33.44 -9.27
CA TRP A 116 -24.48 32.05 -8.92
C TRP A 116 -25.23 31.53 -7.69
N LEU A 117 -25.74 32.46 -6.87
CA LEU A 117 -26.58 32.19 -5.69
C LEU A 117 -27.79 33.08 -5.70
N THR A 118 -28.90 32.57 -5.21
CA THR A 118 -30.05 33.36 -4.85
C THR A 118 -29.83 34.10 -3.52
N PRO A 119 -30.54 35.21 -3.23
CA PRO A 119 -30.47 35.90 -1.93
C PRO A 119 -30.73 34.95 -0.75
N ALA A 120 -31.66 34.03 -0.88
CA ALA A 120 -31.99 33.06 0.17
C ALA A 120 -30.81 32.07 0.41
N GLU A 121 -30.16 31.60 -0.63
CA GLU A 121 -28.98 30.72 -0.53
C GLU A 121 -27.77 31.46 0.07
N LEU A 122 -27.59 32.74 -0.26
CA LEU A 122 -26.56 33.58 0.35
C LEU A 122 -26.75 33.66 1.86
N VAL A 123 -27.96 33.96 2.31
CA VAL A 123 -28.29 34.05 3.76
C VAL A 123 -28.01 32.70 4.44
N ALA A 124 -28.49 31.62 3.86
CA ALA A 124 -28.28 30.27 4.38
C ALA A 124 -26.80 29.88 4.46
N ALA A 125 -26.01 30.18 3.41
CA ALA A 125 -24.61 29.89 3.35
C ALA A 125 -23.77 30.70 4.35
N ARG A 126 -24.06 31.99 4.52
CA ARG A 126 -23.41 32.88 5.53
C ARG A 126 -23.67 32.45 6.96
N ALA A 127 -24.88 31.93 7.24
CA ALA A 127 -25.26 31.47 8.56
C ALA A 127 -24.45 30.22 9.02
N LYS A 128 -23.92 29.45 8.09
CA LYS A 128 -23.14 28.25 8.43
C LYS A 128 -21.80 28.62 9.07
N PRO A 129 -21.40 27.93 10.15
CA PRO A 129 -20.04 28.05 10.69
C PRO A 129 -19.01 27.52 9.69
N LEU A 130 -17.82 28.13 9.66
CA LEU A 130 -16.71 27.59 8.89
C LEU A 130 -16.04 26.47 9.70
N VAL A 131 -16.44 25.23 9.42
CA VAL A 131 -15.89 24.04 10.06
C VAL A 131 -14.93 23.35 9.11
N THR A 132 -13.66 23.30 9.46
CA THR A 132 -12.64 22.60 8.70
C THR A 132 -12.08 21.44 9.52
N ARG A 133 -11.59 20.41 8.85
CA ARG A 133 -10.86 19.31 9.51
C ARG A 133 -9.64 19.85 10.26
N ASP A 134 -9.28 19.19 11.34
CA ASP A 134 -7.93 19.29 11.88
C ASP A 134 -6.95 18.70 10.84
N ALA A 135 -5.67 19.13 10.87
CA ALA A 135 -4.70 18.78 9.84
C ALA A 135 -4.86 17.33 9.34
N PRO A 136 -4.68 17.08 8.02
CA PRO A 136 -4.83 15.73 7.51
C PRO A 136 -3.97 14.82 8.36
N GLN A 137 -4.63 13.99 9.16
CA GLN A 137 -3.92 13.03 9.98
C GLN A 137 -3.35 12.02 9.00
N ARG A 138 -2.02 12.04 8.81
CA ARG A 138 -1.30 10.92 8.18
C ARG A 138 -1.59 9.57 8.86
N SER A 139 -2.30 9.61 9.99
CA SER A 139 -2.75 8.43 10.72
C SER A 139 -3.70 7.53 9.94
N ASP A 140 -4.50 8.08 9.05
CA ASP A 140 -5.47 7.29 8.27
C ASP A 140 -4.82 6.35 7.25
N TYR A 141 -3.52 6.57 6.94
CA TYR A 141 -2.76 5.78 5.95
C TYR A 141 -1.68 4.89 6.57
N LYS A 142 -1.56 4.82 7.89
CA LYS A 142 -0.48 4.05 8.55
C LYS A 142 -0.51 2.56 8.24
N ASP A 143 -1.69 2.02 7.94
CA ASP A 143 -1.85 0.61 7.59
C ASP A 143 -1.78 0.36 6.08
N ALA A 144 -1.70 1.42 5.25
CA ALA A 144 -1.82 1.36 3.80
C ALA A 144 -0.52 1.71 3.04
N ASP A 145 0.63 1.81 3.73
CA ASP A 145 1.90 2.26 3.12
C ASP A 145 2.24 1.54 1.82
N PHE A 146 2.14 0.20 1.79
CA PHE A 146 2.38 -0.60 0.59
C PHE A 146 1.38 -0.31 -0.53
N PHE A 147 0.11 -0.13 -0.19
CA PHE A 147 -0.94 0.17 -1.16
C PHE A 147 -0.74 1.55 -1.77
N VAL A 148 -0.52 2.56 -0.93
CA VAL A 148 -0.33 3.96 -1.34
C VAL A 148 0.92 4.10 -2.20
N GLU A 149 2.03 3.48 -1.81
CA GLU A 149 3.26 3.53 -2.61
C GLU A 149 3.11 2.81 -3.95
N GLU A 150 2.38 1.69 -4.00
CA GLU A 150 2.08 1.01 -5.26
C GLU A 150 1.21 1.88 -6.18
N ALA A 151 0.16 2.50 -5.64
CA ALA A 151 -0.69 3.42 -6.39
C ALA A 151 0.12 4.60 -6.93
N ARG A 152 0.99 5.19 -6.09
CA ARG A 152 1.91 6.26 -6.51
C ARG A 152 2.85 5.81 -7.63
N ARG A 153 3.40 4.60 -7.52
CA ARG A 153 4.34 4.03 -8.49
C ARG A 153 3.66 3.79 -9.85
N GLN A 154 2.44 3.27 -9.84
CA GLN A 154 1.65 3.07 -11.06
C GLN A 154 1.27 4.41 -11.69
N ALA A 155 0.85 5.38 -10.89
CA ALA A 155 0.54 6.72 -11.36
C ALA A 155 1.78 7.42 -11.96
N ALA A 156 2.95 7.29 -11.31
CA ALA A 156 4.20 7.86 -11.81
C ALA A 156 4.69 7.22 -13.13
N ALA A 157 4.31 5.97 -13.39
CA ALA A 157 4.62 5.28 -14.63
C ALA A 157 3.64 5.61 -15.78
N ASN A 158 2.55 6.35 -15.50
CA ASN A 158 1.57 6.71 -16.50
C ASN A 158 2.14 7.78 -17.47
N PRO A 159 2.15 7.55 -18.81
CA PRO A 159 2.74 8.49 -19.77
C PRO A 159 2.04 9.84 -19.84
N GLN A 160 0.76 9.91 -19.46
CA GLN A 160 -0.04 11.13 -19.60
C GLN A 160 0.20 12.15 -18.48
N PHE A 161 0.48 11.70 -17.26
CA PHE A 161 0.60 12.60 -16.09
C PHE A 161 1.72 12.23 -15.11
N GLY A 162 2.51 11.18 -15.39
CA GLY A 162 3.51 10.68 -14.47
C GLY A 162 4.61 11.70 -14.14
N GLU A 163 5.04 12.50 -15.10
CA GLU A 163 6.02 13.57 -14.88
C GLU A 163 5.43 14.71 -14.01
N GLN A 164 4.17 15.04 -14.26
CA GLN A 164 3.47 16.11 -13.54
C GLN A 164 3.15 15.72 -12.09
N LEU A 165 3.04 14.41 -11.79
CA LEU A 165 2.76 13.92 -10.44
C LEU A 165 3.78 14.42 -9.39
N ARG A 166 5.02 14.68 -9.79
CA ARG A 166 6.08 15.22 -8.93
C ARG A 166 5.87 16.68 -8.56
N ALA A 167 5.22 17.45 -9.43
CA ALA A 167 4.88 18.84 -9.19
C ALA A 167 3.74 19.00 -8.17
N GLY A 168 2.94 17.96 -7.97
CA GLY A 168 1.80 17.97 -7.04
C GLY A 168 0.48 18.35 -7.73
N GLY A 169 -0.52 18.68 -6.93
CA GLY A 169 -1.84 19.12 -7.44
C GLY A 169 -2.83 18.00 -7.76
N PHE A 170 -2.42 16.75 -7.68
CA PHE A 170 -3.29 15.61 -7.96
C PHE A 170 -3.98 15.08 -6.71
N TYR A 171 -5.27 14.84 -6.84
CA TYR A 171 -6.05 14.02 -5.90
C TYR A 171 -6.28 12.64 -6.52
N MET A 172 -5.71 11.62 -5.91
CA MET A 172 -5.82 10.25 -6.38
C MET A 172 -6.76 9.46 -5.48
N ARG A 173 -7.94 9.12 -5.98
CA ARG A 173 -8.85 8.20 -5.31
C ARG A 173 -8.50 6.76 -5.71
N THR A 174 -8.21 5.95 -4.71
CA THR A 174 -7.90 4.52 -4.91
C THR A 174 -9.12 3.64 -4.59
N THR A 175 -8.98 2.35 -4.84
CA THR A 175 -9.99 1.32 -4.53
C THR A 175 -9.84 0.75 -3.13
N LEU A 176 -8.91 1.26 -2.33
CA LEU A 176 -8.64 0.78 -0.98
C LEU A 176 -9.89 0.85 -0.08
N ASP A 177 -10.18 -0.27 0.58
CA ASP A 177 -11.12 -0.36 1.68
C ASP A 177 -10.34 -0.32 3.01
N PRO A 178 -10.48 0.72 3.84
CA PRO A 178 -9.70 0.86 5.08
C PRO A 178 -9.91 -0.30 6.07
N THR A 179 -11.12 -0.85 6.13
CA THR A 179 -11.46 -1.96 7.03
C THR A 179 -10.75 -3.24 6.60
N LEU A 180 -10.85 -3.58 5.31
CA LEU A 180 -10.17 -4.74 4.74
C LEU A 180 -8.64 -4.57 4.80
N GLN A 181 -8.12 -3.38 4.56
CA GLN A 181 -6.68 -3.09 4.64
C GLN A 181 -6.13 -3.35 6.05
N THR A 182 -6.82 -2.85 7.08
CA THR A 182 -6.42 -3.07 8.47
C THR A 182 -6.52 -4.55 8.85
N ALA A 183 -7.56 -5.25 8.41
CA ALA A 183 -7.71 -6.68 8.63
C ALA A 183 -6.61 -7.50 7.93
N ALA A 184 -6.32 -7.19 6.66
CA ALA A 184 -5.27 -7.82 5.87
C ALA A 184 -3.89 -7.65 6.51
N ARG A 185 -3.58 -6.43 6.97
CA ARG A 185 -2.31 -6.16 7.65
C ARG A 185 -2.18 -6.96 8.94
N ARG A 186 -3.21 -6.96 9.78
CA ARG A 186 -3.24 -7.73 11.03
C ARG A 186 -3.06 -9.22 10.76
N ALA A 187 -3.80 -9.76 9.79
CA ALA A 187 -3.74 -11.17 9.42
C ALA A 187 -2.35 -11.58 8.92
N LEU A 188 -1.75 -10.80 8.02
CA LEU A 188 -0.40 -11.08 7.51
C LEU A 188 0.65 -11.03 8.62
N MET A 189 0.66 -9.98 9.43
CA MET A 189 1.63 -9.83 10.52
C MET A 189 1.51 -10.99 11.53
N GLN A 190 0.28 -11.32 11.94
CA GLN A 190 0.05 -12.43 12.87
C GLN A 190 0.45 -13.77 12.28
N GLY A 191 0.14 -13.99 10.99
CA GLY A 191 0.52 -15.20 10.28
C GLY A 191 2.04 -15.38 10.20
N LEU A 192 2.78 -14.32 9.89
CA LEU A 192 4.24 -14.33 9.85
C LEU A 192 4.88 -14.54 11.23
N GLU A 193 4.34 -13.90 12.27
CA GLU A 193 4.78 -14.09 13.65
C GLU A 193 4.54 -15.54 14.13
N ASN A 194 3.36 -16.09 13.83
CA ASN A 194 3.03 -17.46 14.17
C ASN A 194 3.90 -18.48 13.44
N TYR A 195 4.18 -18.23 12.15
CA TYR A 195 5.09 -19.05 11.37
C TYR A 195 6.49 -19.02 11.96
N ASP A 196 7.02 -17.82 12.21
CA ASP A 196 8.36 -17.60 12.74
C ASP A 196 8.52 -18.24 14.13
N ARG A 197 7.49 -18.13 14.98
CA ARG A 197 7.45 -18.75 16.30
C ARG A 197 7.54 -20.29 16.23
N ARG A 198 6.88 -20.95 15.25
CA ARG A 198 6.99 -22.40 15.05
C ARG A 198 8.40 -22.86 14.68
N HIS A 199 9.23 -21.95 14.15
CA HIS A 199 10.62 -22.23 13.79
C HIS A 199 11.61 -21.94 14.92
N GLY A 200 11.10 -21.60 16.11
CA GLY A 200 11.86 -21.46 17.35
C GLY A 200 12.48 -20.08 17.59
N TRP A 201 12.98 -19.94 18.77
CA TRP A 201 13.70 -18.74 19.23
C TRP A 201 15.12 -18.70 18.63
N ARG A 202 15.53 -17.52 18.15
CA ARG A 202 16.83 -17.32 17.51
C ARG A 202 17.85 -16.57 18.37
N GLY A 203 17.44 -16.15 19.57
CA GLY A 203 18.24 -15.33 20.48
C GLY A 203 17.89 -13.85 20.42
N GLY A 204 18.42 -13.12 21.38
CA GLY A 204 18.32 -11.67 21.43
C GLY A 204 19.00 -11.02 20.22
N TRP A 205 18.61 -9.77 19.94
CA TRP A 205 19.19 -8.99 18.83
C TRP A 205 20.51 -8.29 19.21
N GLY A 206 20.89 -8.31 20.49
CA GLY A 206 22.11 -7.75 21.03
C GLY A 206 22.37 -8.26 22.44
N ALA A 207 23.37 -7.70 23.12
CA ALA A 207 23.71 -8.04 24.49
C ALA A 207 24.16 -6.82 25.27
N THR A 208 24.03 -6.87 26.62
CA THR A 208 24.50 -5.86 27.56
C THR A 208 25.06 -6.50 28.84
N GLU A 209 26.04 -5.86 29.47
CA GLU A 209 26.53 -6.18 30.81
C GLU A 209 25.87 -5.33 31.90
N PHE A 210 24.81 -4.59 31.55
CA PHE A 210 24.11 -3.64 32.43
C PHE A 210 24.97 -2.46 32.91
N GLU A 211 26.00 -2.10 32.16
CA GLU A 211 26.77 -0.87 32.37
C GLU A 211 25.88 0.37 32.35
N PRO A 212 26.26 1.47 33.02
CA PRO A 212 25.50 2.72 32.92
C PRO A 212 25.26 3.14 31.49
N GLY A 213 23.97 3.35 31.12
CA GLY A 213 23.58 3.70 29.77
C GLY A 213 23.19 2.51 28.85
N TRP A 214 23.15 1.29 29.38
CA TRP A 214 22.71 0.10 28.60
C TRP A 214 21.35 0.29 27.92
N GLN A 215 20.48 1.11 28.53
CA GLN A 215 19.17 1.43 27.96
C GLN A 215 19.30 2.08 26.58
N ALA A 216 20.29 2.95 26.36
CA ALA A 216 20.53 3.58 25.08
C ALA A 216 20.88 2.54 23.99
N GLU A 217 21.66 1.52 24.33
CA GLU A 217 21.95 0.41 23.44
C GLU A 217 20.67 -0.41 23.15
N ALA A 218 19.91 -0.76 24.19
CA ALA A 218 18.66 -1.48 24.06
C ALA A 218 17.62 -0.74 23.20
N LEU A 219 17.58 0.59 23.24
CA LEU A 219 16.68 1.42 22.45
C LEU A 219 17.09 1.53 20.96
N ARG A 220 18.29 1.06 20.57
CA ARG A 220 18.69 0.93 19.15
C ARG A 220 17.99 -0.22 18.43
N GLY A 221 17.38 -1.14 19.18
CA GLY A 221 16.59 -2.22 18.61
C GLY A 221 15.46 -1.71 17.73
N ARG A 222 15.35 -2.26 16.51
CA ARG A 222 14.35 -1.84 15.53
C ARG A 222 13.01 -2.52 15.78
N ILE A 223 12.24 -1.96 16.71
CA ILE A 223 10.84 -2.36 16.88
C ILE A 223 10.04 -1.81 15.70
N PRO A 224 9.25 -2.64 14.99
CA PRO A 224 8.37 -2.17 13.93
C PRO A 224 7.39 -1.12 14.45
N PRO A 225 7.17 0.01 13.75
CA PRO A 225 6.24 1.06 14.19
C PRO A 225 4.82 0.56 14.44
N GLU A 226 4.47 -0.55 13.82
CA GLU A 226 3.17 -1.22 13.95
C GLU A 226 3.02 -1.98 15.27
N ARG A 227 4.13 -2.32 15.91
CA ARG A 227 4.19 -3.03 17.19
C ARG A 227 4.47 -2.07 18.36
N ARG A 228 3.60 -1.06 18.50
CA ARG A 228 3.73 0.01 19.52
C ARG A 228 3.66 -0.50 20.95
N SER A 229 3.07 -1.66 21.18
CA SER A 229 3.01 -2.33 22.48
C SER A 229 4.29 -3.05 22.83
N TRP A 230 5.21 -3.23 21.87
CA TRP A 230 6.50 -3.87 22.14
C TRP A 230 7.47 -2.89 22.77
N GLU A 231 8.29 -3.43 23.66
CA GLU A 231 9.35 -2.70 24.34
C GLU A 231 10.68 -3.45 24.21
N ALA A 232 11.78 -2.69 24.16
CA ALA A 232 13.11 -3.26 24.28
C ALA A 232 13.40 -3.55 25.75
N ALA A 233 13.96 -4.71 26.05
CA ALA A 233 14.32 -5.13 27.38
C ALA A 233 15.64 -5.93 27.37
N ALA A 234 16.25 -6.07 28.52
CA ALA A 234 17.39 -6.96 28.76
C ALA A 234 16.99 -8.08 29.72
N ILE A 235 17.53 -9.27 29.55
CA ILE A 235 17.38 -10.37 30.50
C ILE A 235 18.31 -10.12 31.70
N GLU A 236 17.72 -9.88 32.87
CA GLU A 236 18.46 -9.59 34.10
C GLU A 236 18.95 -10.87 34.77
N SER A 237 18.13 -11.92 34.80
CA SER A 237 18.50 -13.23 35.32
C SER A 237 17.64 -14.35 34.76
N VAL A 238 18.21 -15.56 34.75
CA VAL A 238 17.52 -16.80 34.36
C VAL A 238 17.69 -17.81 35.49
N SER A 239 16.59 -18.31 36.02
CA SER A 239 16.56 -19.31 37.10
C SER A 239 15.49 -20.36 36.74
N GLY A 240 15.91 -21.47 36.17
CA GLY A 240 14.96 -22.44 35.59
C GLY A 240 14.04 -21.78 34.55
N ASP A 241 12.74 -21.93 34.73
CA ASP A 241 11.72 -21.33 33.85
C ASP A 241 11.37 -19.88 34.21
N THR A 242 11.98 -19.34 35.27
CA THR A 242 11.76 -17.95 35.69
C THR A 242 12.83 -17.06 35.06
N VAL A 243 12.40 -16.21 34.12
CA VAL A 243 13.26 -15.26 33.42
C VAL A 243 12.86 -13.84 33.82
N ARG A 244 13.74 -13.14 34.53
CA ARG A 244 13.56 -11.73 34.91
C ARG A 244 14.12 -10.85 33.81
N ILE A 245 13.38 -9.81 33.50
CA ILE A 245 13.76 -8.81 32.49
C ILE A 245 13.70 -7.41 33.08
N ARG A 246 14.40 -6.49 32.45
CA ARG A 246 14.34 -5.06 32.71
C ARG A 246 14.09 -4.30 31.42
N THR A 247 13.04 -3.47 31.42
CA THR A 247 12.67 -2.71 30.21
C THR A 247 13.56 -1.48 30.07
N ALA A 248 13.97 -1.18 28.83
CA ALA A 248 14.90 -0.08 28.57
C ALA A 248 14.26 1.30 28.69
N LYS A 249 12.99 1.44 28.30
CA LYS A 249 12.30 2.73 28.28
C LYS A 249 11.82 3.19 29.65
N THR A 250 11.30 2.27 30.45
CA THR A 250 10.64 2.59 31.73
C THR A 250 11.44 2.11 32.96
N ASP A 251 12.54 1.42 32.72
CA ASP A 251 13.41 0.80 33.74
C ASP A 251 12.66 -0.11 34.73
N LYS A 252 11.54 -0.70 34.24
CA LYS A 252 10.72 -1.60 35.05
C LYS A 252 11.26 -3.02 34.98
N THR A 253 11.31 -3.67 36.13
CA THR A 253 11.58 -5.11 36.22
C THR A 253 10.28 -5.90 36.04
N GLY A 254 10.38 -7.09 35.49
CA GLY A 254 9.25 -7.99 35.33
C GLY A 254 9.72 -9.41 34.99
N THR A 255 8.79 -10.30 34.75
CA THR A 255 9.09 -11.68 34.36
C THR A 255 8.49 -12.01 33.01
N LEU A 256 9.19 -12.84 32.23
CA LEU A 256 8.60 -13.40 31.02
C LEU A 256 7.48 -14.40 31.39
N LEU A 257 6.52 -14.56 30.48
CA LEU A 257 5.55 -15.67 30.55
C LEU A 257 6.33 -17.00 30.53
N ALA A 258 6.02 -17.90 31.45
CA ALA A 258 6.67 -19.22 31.55
C ALA A 258 6.61 -20.01 30.23
N ALA A 259 5.47 -19.94 29.52
CA ALA A 259 5.31 -20.58 28.22
C ALA A 259 6.25 -20.00 27.14
N ASP A 260 6.61 -18.72 27.24
CA ASP A 260 7.54 -18.08 26.32
C ASP A 260 9.01 -18.40 26.66
N ALA A 261 9.34 -18.48 27.94
CA ALA A 261 10.65 -18.94 28.39
C ALA A 261 10.89 -20.40 27.99
N ALA A 262 9.92 -21.29 28.20
CA ALA A 262 9.98 -22.69 27.77
C ALA A 262 10.11 -22.81 26.24
N TRP A 263 9.32 -22.03 25.48
CA TRP A 263 9.42 -22.00 24.03
C TRP A 263 10.81 -21.59 23.55
N ALA A 264 11.39 -20.55 24.13
CA ALA A 264 12.71 -20.08 23.74
C ALA A 264 13.78 -21.13 24.08
N ASN A 265 13.77 -21.65 25.32
CA ASN A 265 14.73 -22.61 25.82
C ASN A 265 14.70 -23.94 25.08
N ALA A 266 13.57 -24.34 24.50
CA ALA A 266 13.46 -25.54 23.67
C ALA A 266 14.33 -25.50 22.41
N ASN A 267 14.64 -24.30 21.91
CA ASN A 267 15.47 -24.11 20.71
C ASN A 267 16.85 -23.50 21.03
N ARG A 268 16.84 -22.46 21.85
CA ARG A 268 18.06 -21.76 22.28
C ARG A 268 17.84 -21.17 23.67
N GLN A 269 18.70 -21.53 24.62
CA GLN A 269 18.63 -21.04 25.99
C GLN A 269 18.76 -19.52 26.06
N LEU A 270 17.86 -18.91 26.83
CA LEU A 270 17.93 -17.51 27.22
C LEU A 270 19.11 -17.28 28.15
N ARG A 271 19.79 -16.14 27.99
CA ARG A 271 20.97 -15.80 28.75
C ARG A 271 20.87 -14.42 29.37
N ARG A 272 21.46 -14.23 30.55
CA ARG A 272 21.62 -12.90 31.15
C ARG A 272 22.31 -11.96 30.16
N GLY A 273 21.85 -10.73 30.12
CA GLY A 273 22.39 -9.69 29.25
C GLY A 273 21.82 -9.68 27.82
N GLU A 274 21.07 -10.71 27.38
CA GLU A 274 20.46 -10.66 26.04
C GLU A 274 19.47 -9.50 25.93
N LEU A 275 19.60 -8.70 24.85
CA LEU A 275 18.64 -7.66 24.48
C LEU A 275 17.52 -8.28 23.63
N ILE A 276 16.31 -8.15 24.10
CA ILE A 276 15.12 -8.79 23.56
C ILE A 276 13.99 -7.78 23.34
N PHE A 277 12.97 -8.18 22.60
CA PHE A 277 11.70 -7.46 22.53
C PHE A 277 10.66 -8.18 23.38
N VAL A 278 9.89 -7.41 24.11
CA VAL A 278 8.81 -7.91 24.97
C VAL A 278 7.54 -7.10 24.79
N GLU A 279 6.40 -7.70 25.14
CA GLU A 279 5.10 -7.04 25.15
C GLU A 279 4.44 -7.26 26.51
N PRO A 280 3.99 -6.19 27.21
CA PRO A 280 3.26 -6.32 28.46
C PRO A 280 2.00 -7.16 28.30
N ARG A 281 1.80 -8.15 29.17
CA ARG A 281 0.64 -9.03 29.12
C ARG A 281 0.29 -9.58 30.52
N GLY A 282 -0.83 -9.13 31.08
CA GLY A 282 -1.36 -9.67 32.35
C GLY A 282 -0.38 -9.57 33.54
N GLY A 283 0.35 -8.45 33.67
CA GLY A 283 1.33 -8.25 34.74
C GLY A 283 2.71 -8.89 34.48
N GLN A 284 2.84 -9.65 33.40
CA GLN A 284 4.08 -10.25 32.92
C GLN A 284 4.42 -9.73 31.53
N TYR A 285 5.43 -10.29 30.88
CA TYR A 285 5.88 -9.92 29.54
C TYR A 285 5.90 -11.14 28.61
N ALA A 286 5.31 -10.98 27.44
CA ALA A 286 5.44 -11.94 26.34
C ALA A 286 6.73 -11.68 25.59
N LEU A 287 7.51 -12.72 25.30
CA LEU A 287 8.73 -12.64 24.48
C LEU A 287 8.36 -12.48 23.00
N LYS A 288 9.00 -11.54 22.33
CA LYS A 288 8.76 -11.21 20.93
C LYS A 288 10.04 -11.31 20.09
N GLN A 289 9.88 -11.71 18.85
CA GLN A 289 10.95 -11.57 17.85
C GLN A 289 10.36 -11.10 16.52
N VAL A 290 11.12 -10.25 15.79
CA VAL A 290 10.75 -9.82 14.44
C VAL A 290 10.91 -11.02 13.50
N PRO A 291 9.87 -11.39 12.72
CA PRO A 291 9.97 -12.50 11.78
C PRO A 291 11.09 -12.31 10.75
N ARG A 292 11.87 -13.36 10.47
CA ARG A 292 12.81 -13.39 9.34
C ARG A 292 12.10 -13.66 8.04
N VAL A 293 11.02 -14.42 8.10
CA VAL A 293 10.17 -14.68 6.93
C VAL A 293 9.34 -13.45 6.60
N ASN A 294 8.98 -13.33 5.34
CA ASN A 294 8.14 -12.25 4.87
C ASN A 294 7.12 -12.78 3.86
N GLY A 295 6.10 -12.01 3.56
CA GLY A 295 5.04 -12.42 2.66
C GLY A 295 4.23 -11.24 2.17
N ALA A 296 3.16 -11.52 1.44
CA ALA A 296 2.21 -10.52 1.00
C ALA A 296 0.78 -11.04 1.09
N LEU A 297 -0.17 -10.11 1.15
CA LEU A 297 -1.61 -10.41 1.08
C LEU A 297 -2.27 -9.37 0.18
N VAL A 298 -3.10 -9.82 -0.76
CA VAL A 298 -3.91 -8.96 -1.62
C VAL A 298 -5.36 -9.44 -1.54
N ALA A 299 -6.29 -8.51 -1.34
CA ALA A 299 -7.73 -8.75 -1.44
C ALA A 299 -8.27 -8.07 -2.70
N ILE A 300 -8.90 -8.86 -3.57
CA ILE A 300 -9.43 -8.41 -4.86
C ILE A 300 -10.92 -8.70 -4.90
N GLU A 301 -11.70 -7.74 -5.38
CA GLU A 301 -13.13 -7.92 -5.67
C GLU A 301 -13.27 -8.72 -6.97
N PRO A 302 -13.87 -9.93 -6.94
CA PRO A 302 -13.84 -10.82 -8.11
C PRO A 302 -14.57 -10.25 -9.34
N GLN A 303 -15.65 -9.50 -9.12
CA GLN A 303 -16.51 -9.00 -10.20
C GLN A 303 -15.88 -7.85 -10.97
N SER A 304 -15.14 -6.99 -10.30
CA SER A 304 -14.56 -5.77 -10.89
C SER A 304 -13.04 -5.83 -11.06
N GLY A 305 -12.36 -6.78 -10.42
CA GLY A 305 -10.90 -6.83 -10.35
C GLY A 305 -10.26 -5.74 -9.46
N ARG A 306 -11.07 -4.96 -8.73
CA ARG A 306 -10.57 -3.88 -7.86
C ARG A 306 -9.77 -4.44 -6.70
N VAL A 307 -8.56 -3.92 -6.50
CA VAL A 307 -7.75 -4.25 -5.32
C VAL A 307 -8.27 -3.45 -4.13
N LEU A 308 -8.83 -4.13 -3.14
CA LEU A 308 -9.42 -3.52 -1.94
C LEU A 308 -8.43 -3.44 -0.78
N ALA A 309 -7.46 -4.35 -0.70
CA ALA A 309 -6.37 -4.31 0.26
C ALA A 309 -5.10 -4.90 -0.33
N MET A 310 -3.96 -4.34 0.06
CA MET A 310 -2.64 -4.82 -0.34
C MET A 310 -1.62 -4.59 0.78
N VAL A 311 -0.97 -5.67 1.21
CA VAL A 311 0.10 -5.64 2.21
C VAL A 311 1.28 -6.39 1.63
N GLY A 312 2.36 -5.69 1.33
CA GLY A 312 3.53 -6.23 0.64
C GLY A 312 4.64 -6.75 1.56
N GLY A 313 4.43 -6.74 2.86
CA GLY A 313 5.45 -7.16 3.83
C GLY A 313 5.01 -7.04 5.28
N TYR A 314 5.84 -7.55 6.18
CA TYR A 314 5.61 -7.49 7.61
C TYR A 314 5.57 -6.05 8.14
N SER A 315 6.53 -5.22 7.76
CA SER A 315 6.60 -3.80 8.10
C SER A 315 7.22 -3.02 6.95
N TYR A 316 6.55 -1.94 6.54
CA TYR A 316 7.04 -1.04 5.49
C TYR A 316 8.32 -0.30 5.93
N ALA A 317 8.39 0.08 7.20
CA ALA A 317 9.55 0.77 7.76
C ALA A 317 10.82 -0.11 7.79
N LEU A 318 10.66 -1.43 7.94
CA LEU A 318 11.77 -2.37 7.88
C LEU A 318 12.14 -2.75 6.45
N SER A 319 11.18 -2.79 5.54
CA SER A 319 11.37 -3.11 4.13
C SER A 319 10.22 -2.56 3.29
N SER A 320 10.50 -1.57 2.47
CA SER A 320 9.54 -0.98 1.52
C SER A 320 9.30 -1.85 0.28
N PHE A 321 10.05 -2.94 0.11
CA PHE A 321 9.89 -3.87 -1.02
C PHE A 321 8.52 -4.54 -0.97
N ASN A 322 7.67 -4.23 -1.95
CA ASN A 322 6.31 -4.77 -2.05
C ASN A 322 6.32 -6.16 -2.69
N ARG A 323 6.19 -7.18 -1.86
CA ARG A 323 6.21 -8.58 -2.33
C ARG A 323 4.98 -8.98 -3.11
N ALA A 324 3.90 -8.22 -3.03
CA ALA A 324 2.70 -8.45 -3.83
C ALA A 324 2.92 -8.11 -5.32
N THR A 325 3.74 -7.10 -5.62
CA THR A 325 3.89 -6.56 -6.98
C THR A 325 5.33 -6.59 -7.52
N GLN A 326 6.34 -6.63 -6.65
CA GLN A 326 7.75 -6.56 -7.06
C GLN A 326 8.47 -7.90 -6.95
N ALA A 327 8.00 -8.83 -6.12
CA ALA A 327 8.63 -10.13 -5.96
C ALA A 327 8.36 -10.99 -7.20
N LYS A 328 9.44 -11.42 -7.84
CA LYS A 328 9.39 -12.46 -8.88
C LYS A 328 9.55 -13.81 -8.21
N ARG A 329 8.46 -14.55 -8.11
CA ARG A 329 8.42 -15.87 -7.48
C ARG A 329 7.81 -16.88 -8.43
N GLN A 330 8.21 -18.11 -8.27
CA GLN A 330 7.68 -19.24 -8.99
C GLN A 330 6.19 -19.43 -8.63
N PRO A 331 5.28 -19.46 -9.61
CA PRO A 331 3.85 -19.51 -9.34
C PRO A 331 3.39 -20.86 -8.81
N GLY A 332 4.12 -21.94 -9.06
CA GLY A 332 3.74 -23.29 -8.72
C GLY A 332 2.35 -23.63 -9.26
N SER A 333 1.54 -24.30 -8.46
CA SER A 333 0.17 -24.69 -8.84
C SER A 333 -0.78 -23.51 -9.08
N ALA A 334 -0.43 -22.29 -8.70
CA ALA A 334 -1.21 -21.11 -9.07
C ALA A 334 -1.21 -20.83 -10.59
N PHE A 335 -0.31 -21.46 -11.34
CA PHE A 335 -0.32 -21.38 -12.81
C PHE A 335 -1.35 -22.31 -13.47
N LYS A 336 -1.83 -23.35 -12.79
CA LYS A 336 -2.79 -24.32 -13.37
C LYS A 336 -4.07 -23.66 -13.91
N PRO A 337 -4.70 -22.69 -13.25
CA PRO A 337 -5.88 -22.02 -13.82
C PRO A 337 -5.69 -21.48 -15.23
N PHE A 338 -4.48 -21.00 -15.58
CA PHE A 338 -4.19 -20.50 -16.94
C PHE A 338 -4.20 -21.65 -17.98
N VAL A 339 -3.66 -22.81 -17.62
CA VAL A 339 -3.69 -24.00 -18.46
C VAL A 339 -5.14 -24.46 -18.68
N TYR A 340 -5.89 -24.55 -17.60
CA TYR A 340 -7.30 -24.99 -17.64
C TYR A 340 -8.20 -23.99 -18.36
N ALA A 341 -8.05 -22.68 -18.11
CA ALA A 341 -8.77 -21.64 -18.83
C ALA A 341 -8.55 -21.73 -20.34
N THR A 342 -7.27 -21.92 -20.76
CA THR A 342 -6.95 -22.08 -22.19
C THR A 342 -7.59 -23.34 -22.79
N ALA A 343 -7.66 -24.43 -22.01
CA ALA A 343 -8.32 -25.66 -22.46
C ALA A 343 -9.83 -25.46 -22.65
N LEU A 344 -10.48 -24.74 -21.71
CA LEU A 344 -11.92 -24.44 -21.73
C LEU A 344 -12.32 -23.44 -22.84
N GLU A 345 -11.38 -22.63 -23.36
CA GLU A 345 -11.60 -21.81 -24.57
C GLU A 345 -11.56 -22.63 -25.85
N GLY A 346 -11.16 -23.89 -25.80
CA GLY A 346 -11.13 -24.84 -26.92
C GLY A 346 -12.17 -25.94 -26.78
N ASP A 347 -11.77 -27.16 -27.08
CA ASP A 347 -12.66 -28.31 -27.17
C ASP A 347 -12.89 -29.03 -25.83
N PHE A 348 -12.30 -28.55 -24.75
CA PHE A 348 -12.42 -29.16 -23.43
C PHE A 348 -13.58 -28.57 -22.62
N THR A 349 -14.19 -29.40 -21.80
CA THR A 349 -15.20 -29.02 -20.83
C THR A 349 -14.78 -29.44 -19.41
N PRO A 350 -15.40 -28.92 -18.35
CA PRO A 350 -15.13 -29.41 -17.00
C PRO A 350 -15.32 -30.91 -16.79
N ALA A 351 -16.15 -31.56 -17.64
CA ALA A 351 -16.41 -32.99 -17.64
C ALA A 351 -15.43 -33.80 -18.51
N SER A 352 -14.63 -33.17 -19.34
CA SER A 352 -13.64 -33.86 -20.18
C SER A 352 -12.67 -34.69 -19.32
N ILE A 353 -12.41 -35.92 -19.78
CA ILE A 353 -11.56 -36.86 -19.06
C ILE A 353 -10.12 -36.71 -19.49
N VAL A 354 -9.20 -36.61 -18.53
CA VAL A 354 -7.76 -36.67 -18.72
C VAL A 354 -7.18 -37.77 -17.83
N LEU A 355 -6.23 -38.50 -18.36
CA LEU A 355 -5.62 -39.64 -17.67
C LEU A 355 -4.59 -39.14 -16.65
N ASP A 356 -4.75 -39.50 -15.38
CA ASP A 356 -3.75 -39.33 -14.32
C ASP A 356 -2.92 -40.61 -14.20
N ALA A 357 -1.87 -40.77 -15.04
CA ALA A 357 -0.98 -41.90 -15.10
C ALA A 357 0.44 -41.44 -15.44
N PRO A 358 1.48 -42.25 -15.18
CA PRO A 358 2.86 -41.88 -15.47
C PRO A 358 3.06 -41.42 -16.91
N ILE A 359 3.89 -40.40 -17.09
CA ILE A 359 4.28 -39.85 -18.38
C ILE A 359 5.74 -39.35 -18.29
N SER A 360 6.51 -39.51 -19.34
CA SER A 360 7.89 -39.04 -19.39
C SER A 360 8.17 -38.33 -20.69
N PHE A 361 8.91 -37.22 -20.60
CA PHE A 361 9.31 -36.38 -21.73
C PHE A 361 10.82 -36.42 -21.91
N ALA A 362 11.28 -36.35 -23.14
CA ALA A 362 12.68 -36.10 -23.45
C ALA A 362 13.00 -34.61 -23.21
N GLY A 363 14.22 -34.27 -22.84
CA GLY A 363 14.68 -32.89 -22.71
C GLY A 363 14.54 -32.29 -21.31
N GLY A 364 14.54 -33.06 -20.25
CA GLY A 364 14.73 -32.60 -18.88
C GLY A 364 16.13 -31.99 -18.65
N PRO A 365 16.39 -31.41 -17.47
CA PRO A 365 17.70 -30.87 -17.12
C PRO A 365 18.81 -31.92 -17.32
N ASN A 366 19.93 -31.49 -17.87
CA ASN A 366 21.10 -32.37 -18.17
C ASN A 366 20.82 -33.52 -19.14
N GLY A 367 19.81 -33.39 -20.04
CA GLY A 367 19.46 -34.41 -21.01
C GLY A 367 18.72 -35.65 -20.45
N GLN A 368 18.37 -35.61 -19.17
CA GLN A 368 17.55 -36.64 -18.52
C GLN A 368 16.10 -36.60 -18.97
N ARG A 369 15.37 -37.68 -18.82
CA ARG A 369 13.93 -37.71 -19.03
C ARG A 369 13.25 -37.02 -17.87
N TRP A 370 12.34 -36.05 -18.17
CA TRP A 370 11.50 -35.45 -17.19
C TRP A 370 10.20 -36.25 -16.98
N THR A 371 10.01 -36.74 -15.77
CA THR A 371 8.84 -37.53 -15.37
C THR A 371 8.08 -36.78 -14.27
N PRO A 372 7.03 -36.04 -14.60
CA PRO A 372 6.23 -35.33 -13.60
C PRO A 372 5.47 -36.29 -12.70
N GLU A 373 5.40 -35.96 -11.41
CA GLU A 373 4.67 -36.75 -10.42
C GLU A 373 3.60 -35.87 -9.71
N ASN A 374 2.55 -36.49 -9.18
CA ASN A 374 1.65 -35.85 -8.26
C ASN A 374 2.30 -35.68 -6.89
N TYR A 375 1.86 -34.67 -6.11
CA TYR A 375 2.37 -34.45 -4.75
C TYR A 375 2.24 -35.68 -3.85
N SER A 376 1.15 -36.45 -4.02
CA SER A 376 0.91 -37.71 -3.31
C SER A 376 1.78 -38.88 -3.77
N ARG A 377 2.55 -38.71 -4.84
CA ARG A 377 3.28 -39.79 -5.56
C ARG A 377 2.40 -40.96 -6.01
N GLN A 378 1.10 -40.71 -6.13
CA GLN A 378 0.11 -41.67 -6.60
C GLN A 378 -0.56 -41.20 -7.88
N TYR A 379 -1.10 -42.13 -8.65
CA TYR A 379 -1.85 -41.87 -9.87
C TYR A 379 -3.27 -42.42 -9.70
N TYR A 380 -4.25 -41.73 -10.29
CA TYR A 380 -5.65 -41.98 -10.01
C TYR A 380 -6.46 -42.38 -11.26
N GLY A 381 -5.80 -42.64 -12.38
CA GLY A 381 -6.45 -43.06 -13.61
C GLY A 381 -7.27 -41.95 -14.29
N PRO A 382 -8.29 -42.29 -15.09
CA PRO A 382 -9.14 -41.31 -15.75
C PRO A 382 -9.89 -40.43 -14.74
N GLN A 383 -9.73 -39.11 -14.86
CA GLN A 383 -10.36 -38.10 -14.01
C GLN A 383 -10.91 -36.96 -14.85
N THR A 384 -11.99 -36.32 -14.39
CA THR A 384 -12.51 -35.12 -15.03
C THR A 384 -11.57 -33.92 -14.86
N LEU A 385 -11.58 -32.96 -15.79
CA LEU A 385 -10.85 -31.71 -15.66
C LEU A 385 -11.18 -30.99 -14.35
N ARG A 386 -12.47 -30.93 -13.99
CA ARG A 386 -12.89 -30.36 -12.69
C ARG A 386 -12.11 -31.00 -11.53
N ARG A 387 -12.09 -32.32 -11.46
CA ARG A 387 -11.41 -33.05 -10.39
C ARG A 387 -9.90 -32.85 -10.39
N GLY A 388 -9.32 -32.76 -11.60
CA GLY A 388 -7.89 -32.47 -11.78
C GLY A 388 -7.50 -31.11 -11.20
N LEU A 389 -8.31 -30.08 -11.42
CA LEU A 389 -8.08 -28.73 -10.89
C LEU A 389 -8.34 -28.67 -9.37
N GLU A 390 -9.47 -29.20 -8.90
CA GLU A 390 -9.84 -29.25 -7.48
C GLU A 390 -8.76 -29.89 -6.61
N LEU A 391 -8.20 -31.00 -7.07
CA LEU A 391 -7.15 -31.74 -6.36
C LEU A 391 -5.73 -31.35 -6.77
N SER A 392 -5.62 -30.32 -7.62
CA SER A 392 -4.32 -29.81 -8.07
C SER A 392 -3.40 -30.88 -8.65
N ARG A 393 -3.95 -31.78 -9.50
CA ARG A 393 -3.20 -32.91 -10.11
C ARG A 393 -2.15 -32.41 -11.09
N ASN A 394 -0.89 -32.75 -10.83
CA ASN A 394 0.22 -32.29 -11.66
C ASN A 394 0.25 -32.97 -13.03
N VAL A 395 0.17 -34.31 -13.03
CA VAL A 395 0.29 -35.09 -14.25
C VAL A 395 -0.83 -34.81 -15.23
N MET A 396 -2.05 -34.65 -14.74
CA MET A 396 -3.20 -34.24 -15.57
C MET A 396 -2.97 -32.86 -16.20
N THR A 397 -2.44 -31.90 -15.43
CA THR A 397 -2.15 -30.55 -15.92
C THR A 397 -1.11 -30.58 -17.04
N VAL A 398 -0.05 -31.39 -16.90
CA VAL A 398 0.98 -31.55 -17.93
C VAL A 398 0.42 -32.19 -19.20
N ARG A 399 -0.40 -33.24 -19.07
CA ARG A 399 -1.08 -33.84 -20.23
C ARG A 399 -2.03 -32.88 -20.91
N LEU A 400 -2.79 -32.13 -20.14
CA LEU A 400 -3.70 -31.09 -20.66
C LEU A 400 -2.94 -30.02 -21.42
N ALA A 401 -1.83 -29.54 -20.85
CA ALA A 401 -0.99 -28.54 -21.50
C ALA A 401 -0.36 -29.04 -22.80
N GLN A 402 0.01 -30.32 -22.85
CA GLN A 402 0.48 -30.97 -24.08
C GLN A 402 -0.64 -31.02 -25.15
N ALA A 403 -1.85 -31.39 -24.75
CA ALA A 403 -2.99 -31.49 -25.65
C ALA A 403 -3.44 -30.12 -26.19
N VAL A 404 -3.45 -29.10 -25.35
CA VAL A 404 -3.83 -27.72 -25.69
C VAL A 404 -2.75 -27.01 -26.51
N GLY A 405 -1.50 -27.32 -26.24
CA GLY A 405 -0.32 -26.70 -26.82
C GLY A 405 0.20 -25.50 -26.02
N MET A 406 1.47 -25.54 -25.66
CA MET A 406 2.11 -24.52 -24.81
C MET A 406 2.06 -23.11 -25.40
N LYS A 407 2.11 -22.97 -26.73
CA LYS A 407 2.01 -21.66 -27.37
C LYS A 407 0.69 -20.95 -27.02
N ARG A 408 -0.44 -21.67 -27.11
CA ARG A 408 -1.77 -21.14 -26.78
C ARG A 408 -1.85 -20.72 -25.30
N ILE A 409 -1.27 -21.54 -24.42
CA ILE A 409 -1.24 -21.27 -22.98
C ILE A 409 -0.42 -20.00 -22.67
N VAL A 410 0.73 -19.83 -23.34
CA VAL A 410 1.57 -18.64 -23.18
C VAL A 410 0.87 -17.38 -23.70
N ASP A 411 0.27 -17.47 -24.88
CA ASP A 411 -0.48 -16.36 -25.48
C ASP A 411 -1.67 -15.95 -24.59
N GLN A 412 -2.40 -16.92 -24.03
CA GLN A 412 -3.49 -16.68 -23.09
C GLN A 412 -3.00 -16.07 -21.78
N SER A 413 -1.91 -16.60 -21.23
CA SER A 413 -1.31 -16.06 -19.99
C SER A 413 -0.86 -14.62 -20.18
N ALA A 414 -0.30 -14.26 -21.34
CA ALA A 414 0.08 -12.88 -21.66
C ALA A 414 -1.15 -11.95 -21.74
N ARG A 415 -2.25 -12.39 -22.34
CA ARG A 415 -3.53 -11.64 -22.35
C ARG A 415 -4.09 -11.43 -20.94
N MET A 416 -3.84 -12.37 -20.03
CA MET A 416 -4.25 -12.30 -18.62
C MET A 416 -3.21 -11.56 -17.72
N GLY A 417 -2.21 -10.91 -18.30
CA GLY A 417 -1.24 -10.08 -17.57
C GLY A 417 0.04 -10.79 -17.10
N LEU A 418 0.34 -11.99 -17.60
CA LEU A 418 1.57 -12.74 -17.33
C LEU A 418 2.44 -12.86 -18.61
N PRO A 419 3.07 -11.78 -19.08
CA PRO A 419 3.94 -11.83 -20.25
C PRO A 419 5.30 -12.49 -19.92
N GLY A 420 6.02 -12.87 -21.00
CA GLY A 420 7.43 -13.30 -20.89
C GLY A 420 7.63 -14.79 -20.56
N LEU A 421 6.59 -15.60 -20.60
CA LEU A 421 6.71 -17.05 -20.50
C LEU A 421 7.22 -17.65 -21.83
N THR A 422 8.04 -18.69 -21.74
CA THR A 422 8.47 -19.45 -22.92
C THR A 422 7.50 -20.60 -23.21
N PRO A 423 7.22 -20.92 -24.50
CA PRO A 423 6.26 -21.96 -24.85
C PRO A 423 6.88 -23.38 -24.71
N ASN A 424 7.45 -23.66 -23.55
CA ASN A 424 8.08 -24.95 -23.26
C ASN A 424 7.38 -25.60 -22.05
N LEU A 425 7.17 -26.91 -22.12
CA LEU A 425 6.62 -27.69 -21.01
C LEU A 425 7.46 -27.58 -19.72
N SER A 426 8.74 -27.21 -19.81
CA SER A 426 9.57 -26.93 -18.64
C SER A 426 9.04 -25.79 -17.77
N VAL A 427 8.24 -24.87 -18.32
CA VAL A 427 7.51 -23.87 -17.54
C VAL A 427 6.58 -24.54 -16.52
N LEU A 428 6.06 -25.72 -16.84
CA LEU A 428 5.23 -26.54 -15.95
C LEU A 428 6.06 -27.35 -14.94
N SER A 429 7.39 -27.49 -15.13
CA SER A 429 8.27 -28.06 -14.09
C SER A 429 8.32 -27.20 -12.86
N LEU A 430 7.94 -25.92 -12.99
CA LEU A 430 7.70 -24.98 -11.89
C LEU A 430 6.53 -25.41 -10.96
N ILE A 431 5.81 -26.45 -11.33
CA ILE A 431 4.72 -27.05 -10.53
C ILE A 431 5.29 -28.01 -9.46
N HIS A 432 6.55 -28.43 -9.64
CA HIS A 432 7.21 -29.38 -8.74
C HIS A 432 8.27 -28.68 -7.87
N ILE A 433 7.89 -28.21 -6.72
CA ILE A 433 8.76 -28.01 -5.55
C ILE A 433 8.02 -28.43 -4.31
#